data_f655ec5e12877b0a57ba1ad9b91d8add
#
_entry.id   f655ec5e12877b0a57ba1ad9b91d8add
#
_cell.length_a   1.000
_cell.length_b   1.000
_cell.length_c   1.000
_cell.angle_alpha   90.00
_cell.angle_beta   90.00
_cell.angle_gamma   90.00
#
_symmetry.space_group_name_H-M   'P 1'
#
loop_
_entity.id
_entity.type
_entity.pdbx_description
1 polymer ?
#
loop_
_entity_poly.entity_id
_entity_poly.type
_entity_poly.pdbx_seq_one_letter_code
_entity_poly.pdbx_strand_id
1 'polypeptide(L)'
;MVELARPSLRAAFACATGVAYGLGGVLFALVASRVRHWRALLRAIHTPALLLPLYWLLLDESARWLHATGRTQRAVAVVKKAAAWNKVILNEDLINVLSQEPERTISEPKSQWLGLVRSRVLLARFALCAWCWVAAAFVYYGLTINSVTLAGDKYVNFALNMAMEIVASLLLVMALERFGRKRSIFAAFTLCGLACVIPYFVAHSGTGLGLFFVGKLSITFAFNSLYVFTAELFPTGARSSALAAASLVGRLGSVLAPQTPLLEVHVQALLYGGCSLAAALAVLLAPETRRVPLPARVRDAERMARASPSAPTAPPAPPASPSAPPTPAAPATRARH
;
A
#
# COMPACT_ATOMS: atom_id res chain seq x y z
N MET A 1 2.18 -13.27 4.04
CA MET A 1 3.30 -12.65 4.78
C MET A 1 2.83 -11.56 5.75
N VAL A 2 2.11 -10.52 5.31
CA VAL A 2 1.60 -9.43 6.19
C VAL A 2 0.66 -9.96 7.29
N GLU A 3 -0.04 -11.05 7.05
CA GLU A 3 -0.94 -11.70 8.02
C GLU A 3 -0.19 -12.46 9.13
N LEU A 4 1.04 -12.86 8.87
CA LEU A 4 1.91 -13.53 9.85
C LEU A 4 2.68 -12.53 10.72
N ALA A 5 2.75 -11.26 10.29
CA ALA A 5 3.47 -10.21 11.00
C ALA A 5 2.58 -9.51 12.04
N ARG A 6 3.18 -9.16 13.20
CA ARG A 6 2.52 -8.30 14.19
C ARG A 6 2.10 -6.97 13.55
N PRO A 7 1.00 -6.34 14.00
CA PRO A 7 0.55 -5.06 13.46
C PRO A 7 1.63 -3.97 13.46
N SER A 8 2.47 -3.92 14.49
CA SER A 8 3.59 -2.97 14.63
C SER A 8 4.72 -3.19 13.61
N LEU A 9 4.87 -4.41 13.08
CA LEU A 9 5.94 -4.76 12.13
C LEU A 9 5.49 -4.67 10.66
N ARG A 10 4.22 -4.41 10.39
CA ARG A 10 3.69 -4.37 9.01
C ARG A 10 4.32 -3.26 8.17
N ALA A 11 4.52 -2.08 8.76
CA ALA A 11 5.19 -0.97 8.10
C ALA A 11 6.66 -1.29 7.78
N ALA A 12 7.37 -1.88 8.75
CA ALA A 12 8.75 -2.33 8.55
C ALA A 12 8.86 -3.42 7.48
N PHE A 13 7.90 -4.35 7.44
CA PHE A 13 7.83 -5.38 6.41
C PHE A 13 7.58 -4.80 5.01
N ALA A 14 6.66 -3.84 4.88
CA ALA A 14 6.42 -3.15 3.60
C ALA A 14 7.66 -2.38 3.14
N CYS A 15 8.35 -1.70 4.06
CA CYS A 15 9.62 -1.03 3.79
C CYS A 15 10.69 -2.03 3.34
N ALA A 16 10.86 -3.14 4.05
CA ALA A 16 11.83 -4.19 3.70
C ALA A 16 11.56 -4.78 2.30
N THR A 17 10.29 -4.94 1.92
CA THR A 17 9.91 -5.39 0.58
C THR A 17 10.32 -4.39 -0.49
N GLY A 18 10.12 -3.09 -0.27
CA GLY A 18 10.56 -2.03 -1.19
C GLY A 18 12.08 -1.95 -1.31
N VAL A 19 12.80 -2.07 -0.18
CA VAL A 19 14.27 -2.13 -0.16
C VAL A 19 14.77 -3.36 -0.92
N ALA A 20 14.17 -4.53 -0.70
CA ALA A 20 14.55 -5.76 -1.41
C ALA A 20 14.30 -5.64 -2.93
N TYR A 21 13.21 -4.99 -3.34
CA TYR A 21 12.95 -4.69 -4.75
C TYR A 21 14.03 -3.81 -5.36
N GLY A 22 14.39 -2.71 -4.69
CA GLY A 22 15.45 -1.80 -5.14
C GLY A 22 16.82 -2.48 -5.21
N LEU A 23 17.18 -3.28 -4.19
CA LEU A 23 18.42 -4.08 -4.18
C LEU A 23 18.44 -5.08 -5.32
N GLY A 24 17.32 -5.75 -5.60
CA GLY A 24 17.17 -6.66 -6.73
C GLY A 24 17.45 -5.95 -8.06
N GLY A 25 16.95 -4.72 -8.24
CA GLY A 25 17.21 -3.89 -9.42
C GLY A 25 18.67 -3.47 -9.55
N VAL A 26 19.32 -3.10 -8.45
CA VAL A 26 20.79 -2.78 -8.46
C VAL A 26 21.61 -4.02 -8.82
N LEU A 27 21.29 -5.18 -8.22
CA LEU A 27 21.95 -6.45 -8.56
C LEU A 27 21.73 -6.82 -10.03
N PHE A 28 20.51 -6.63 -10.54
CA PHE A 28 20.21 -6.84 -11.96
C PHE A 28 21.11 -5.98 -12.86
N ALA A 29 21.27 -4.68 -12.54
CA ALA A 29 22.16 -3.78 -13.28
C ALA A 29 23.61 -4.28 -13.29
N LEU A 30 24.10 -4.73 -12.13
CA LEU A 30 25.43 -5.28 -11.98
C LEU A 30 25.64 -6.56 -12.81
N VAL A 31 24.69 -7.48 -12.76
CA VAL A 31 24.75 -8.71 -13.56
C VAL A 31 24.69 -8.38 -15.06
N ALA A 32 23.79 -7.48 -15.47
CA ALA A 32 23.63 -7.06 -16.87
C ALA A 32 24.88 -6.36 -17.41
N SER A 33 25.63 -5.63 -16.59
CA SER A 33 26.89 -5.00 -17.00
C SER A 33 28.00 -6.03 -17.33
N ARG A 34 27.96 -7.20 -16.66
CA ARG A 34 28.95 -8.28 -16.86
C ARG A 34 28.50 -9.27 -17.91
N VAL A 35 27.20 -9.61 -17.95
CA VAL A 35 26.62 -10.61 -18.85
C VAL A 35 25.90 -9.91 -20.00
N ARG A 36 26.62 -9.60 -21.06
CA ARG A 36 26.07 -8.83 -22.20
C ARG A 36 25.16 -9.63 -23.13
N HIS A 37 25.25 -10.98 -23.09
CA HIS A 37 24.43 -11.83 -23.96
C HIS A 37 23.07 -12.08 -23.31
N TRP A 38 21.98 -11.69 -23.96
CA TRP A 38 20.63 -11.69 -23.37
C TRP A 38 20.17 -13.08 -22.87
N ARG A 39 20.49 -14.17 -23.60
CA ARG A 39 20.12 -15.53 -23.16
C ARG A 39 20.85 -15.94 -21.86
N ALA A 40 22.14 -15.60 -21.75
CA ALA A 40 22.90 -15.86 -20.54
C ALA A 40 22.41 -15.00 -19.36
N LEU A 41 22.06 -13.73 -19.63
CA LEU A 41 21.47 -12.84 -18.64
C LEU A 41 20.15 -13.40 -18.11
N LEU A 42 19.23 -13.83 -18.98
CA LEU A 42 17.97 -14.46 -18.56
C LEU A 42 18.19 -15.69 -17.70
N ARG A 43 19.14 -16.56 -18.07
CA ARG A 43 19.49 -17.72 -17.23
C ARG A 43 20.01 -17.29 -15.86
N ALA A 44 20.93 -16.33 -15.81
CA ALA A 44 21.51 -15.85 -14.56
C ALA A 44 20.46 -15.28 -13.60
N ILE A 45 19.52 -14.46 -14.09
CA ILE A 45 18.49 -13.82 -13.25
C ILE A 45 17.35 -14.78 -12.86
N HIS A 46 17.07 -15.82 -13.66
CA HIS A 46 16.01 -16.78 -13.34
C HIS A 46 16.51 -17.99 -12.55
N THR A 47 17.81 -18.25 -12.51
CA THR A 47 18.38 -19.37 -11.73
C THR A 47 17.98 -19.33 -10.24
N PRO A 48 18.00 -18.16 -9.54
CA PRO A 48 17.53 -18.12 -8.15
C PRO A 48 16.04 -18.47 -8.00
N ALA A 49 15.23 -18.31 -9.04
CA ALA A 49 13.81 -18.68 -9.00
C ALA A 49 13.59 -20.20 -8.86
N LEU A 50 14.59 -21.02 -9.18
CA LEU A 50 14.57 -22.47 -8.92
C LEU A 50 14.47 -22.79 -7.41
N LEU A 51 14.80 -21.84 -6.55
CA LEU A 51 14.66 -21.97 -5.09
C LEU A 51 13.22 -21.69 -4.61
N LEU A 52 12.33 -21.15 -5.46
CA LEU A 52 10.94 -20.84 -5.07
C LEU A 52 10.15 -22.05 -4.56
N PRO A 53 10.32 -23.31 -5.07
CA PRO A 53 9.64 -24.47 -4.50
C PRO A 53 9.99 -24.71 -3.02
N LEU A 54 11.21 -24.34 -2.58
CA LEU A 54 11.60 -24.43 -1.17
C LEU A 54 10.72 -23.53 -0.27
N TYR A 55 10.22 -22.44 -0.82
CA TYR A 55 9.33 -21.53 -0.12
C TYR A 55 8.04 -22.24 0.32
N TRP A 56 7.50 -23.11 -0.52
CA TRP A 56 6.32 -23.91 -0.20
C TRP A 56 6.57 -24.93 0.91
N LEU A 57 7.81 -25.43 1.04
CA LEU A 57 8.20 -26.35 2.10
C LEU A 57 8.51 -25.63 3.44
N LEU A 58 8.98 -24.38 3.38
CA LEU A 58 9.45 -23.63 4.55
C LEU A 58 8.36 -22.77 5.21
N LEU A 59 7.34 -22.35 4.46
CA LEU A 59 6.31 -21.47 4.96
C LEU A 59 4.98 -22.20 5.14
N ASP A 60 4.44 -22.05 6.35
CA ASP A 60 3.07 -22.49 6.63
C ASP A 60 2.05 -21.51 6.02
N GLU A 61 0.87 -22.01 5.72
CA GLU A 61 -0.26 -21.19 5.28
C GLU A 61 -0.70 -20.20 6.36
N SER A 62 -1.35 -19.09 5.94
CA SER A 62 -1.89 -18.13 6.89
C SER A 62 -2.97 -18.77 7.78
N ALA A 63 -2.78 -18.69 9.11
CA ALA A 63 -3.77 -19.19 10.08
C ALA A 63 -5.15 -18.52 9.88
N ARG A 64 -5.17 -17.24 9.49
CA ARG A 64 -6.41 -16.52 9.17
C ARG A 64 -7.11 -17.09 7.93
N TRP A 65 -6.35 -17.37 6.89
CA TRP A 65 -6.90 -17.96 5.67
C TRP A 65 -7.42 -19.38 5.92
N LEU A 66 -6.65 -20.18 6.65
CA LEU A 66 -7.07 -21.54 7.02
C LEU A 66 -8.38 -21.54 7.83
N HIS A 67 -8.50 -20.62 8.81
CA HIS A 67 -9.72 -20.46 9.60
C HIS A 67 -10.89 -20.00 8.71
N ALA A 68 -10.69 -18.97 7.88
CA ALA A 68 -11.71 -18.43 6.98
C ALA A 68 -12.23 -19.46 5.94
N THR A 69 -11.39 -20.45 5.58
CA THR A 69 -11.74 -21.54 4.65
C THR A 69 -12.30 -22.78 5.34
N GLY A 70 -12.56 -22.72 6.67
CA GLY A 70 -13.11 -23.84 7.46
C GLY A 70 -12.08 -24.93 7.81
N ARG A 71 -10.79 -24.69 7.54
CA ARG A 71 -9.70 -25.63 7.88
C ARG A 71 -9.17 -25.36 9.28
N THR A 72 -10.06 -25.32 10.27
CA THR A 72 -9.79 -24.91 11.66
C THR A 72 -8.69 -25.70 12.33
N GLN A 73 -8.66 -27.03 12.16
CA GLN A 73 -7.62 -27.89 12.75
C GLN A 73 -6.22 -27.52 12.26
N ARG A 74 -6.07 -27.23 10.95
CA ARG A 74 -4.77 -26.77 10.40
C ARG A 74 -4.41 -25.37 10.90
N ALA A 75 -5.40 -24.48 11.06
CA ALA A 75 -5.17 -23.15 11.61
C ALA A 75 -4.63 -23.25 13.05
N VAL A 76 -5.23 -24.10 13.89
CA VAL A 76 -4.76 -24.36 15.26
C VAL A 76 -3.34 -24.93 15.27
N ALA A 77 -3.03 -25.87 14.37
CA ALA A 77 -1.68 -26.46 14.28
C ALA A 77 -0.62 -25.39 13.95
N VAL A 78 -0.90 -24.49 12.99
CA VAL A 78 0.01 -23.37 12.62
C VAL A 78 0.20 -22.41 13.79
N VAL A 79 -0.88 -22.06 14.52
CA VAL A 79 -0.80 -21.18 15.69
C VAL A 79 0.02 -21.84 16.81
N LYS A 80 -0.19 -23.14 17.10
CA LYS A 80 0.62 -23.88 18.09
C LYS A 80 2.09 -23.92 17.72
N LYS A 81 2.41 -24.17 16.44
CA LYS A 81 3.79 -24.13 15.92
C LYS A 81 4.42 -22.75 16.11
N ALA A 82 3.70 -21.68 15.75
CA ALA A 82 4.17 -20.32 15.92
C ALA A 82 4.38 -19.94 17.40
N ALA A 83 3.50 -20.39 18.30
CA ALA A 83 3.63 -20.17 19.73
C ALA A 83 4.85 -20.89 20.32
N ALA A 84 5.08 -22.13 19.91
CA ALA A 84 6.25 -22.89 20.32
C ALA A 84 7.57 -22.20 19.89
N TRP A 85 7.63 -21.68 18.67
CA TRP A 85 8.80 -20.92 18.18
C TRP A 85 9.02 -19.62 18.96
N ASN A 86 7.93 -18.93 19.33
CA ASN A 86 8.00 -17.67 20.07
C ASN A 86 8.07 -17.89 21.60
N LYS A 87 8.06 -19.13 22.09
CA LYS A 87 8.04 -19.51 23.50
C LYS A 87 6.88 -18.83 24.27
N VAL A 88 5.71 -18.76 23.63
CA VAL A 88 4.49 -18.18 24.20
C VAL A 88 3.56 -19.32 24.62
N ILE A 89 3.06 -19.27 25.85
CA ILE A 89 2.04 -20.22 26.34
C ILE A 89 0.71 -19.77 25.77
N LEU A 90 0.04 -20.65 25.03
CA LEU A 90 -1.30 -20.41 24.49
C LEU A 90 -2.34 -20.68 25.58
N ASN A 91 -3.30 -19.76 25.72
CA ASN A 91 -4.49 -19.99 26.54
C ASN A 91 -5.42 -21.00 25.82
N GLU A 92 -5.95 -21.96 26.56
CA GLU A 92 -6.90 -22.98 26.04
C GLU A 92 -8.16 -22.33 25.46
N ASP A 93 -8.65 -21.24 26.08
CA ASP A 93 -9.81 -20.49 25.58
C ASP A 93 -9.58 -19.97 24.14
N LEU A 94 -8.36 -19.49 23.83
CA LEU A 94 -8.00 -19.04 22.49
C LEU A 94 -8.03 -20.20 21.47
N ILE A 95 -7.57 -21.38 21.89
CA ILE A 95 -7.59 -22.58 21.05
C ILE A 95 -9.04 -23.01 20.79
N ASN A 96 -9.89 -22.96 21.80
CA ASN A 96 -11.31 -23.31 21.69
C ASN A 96 -12.04 -22.34 20.74
N VAL A 97 -11.80 -21.03 20.85
CA VAL A 97 -12.36 -20.02 19.94
C VAL A 97 -11.88 -20.24 18.49
N LEU A 98 -10.61 -20.58 18.29
CA LEU A 98 -10.06 -20.87 16.96
C LEU A 98 -10.57 -22.20 16.39
N SER A 99 -10.99 -23.13 17.24
CA SER A 99 -11.53 -24.44 16.84
C SER A 99 -13.01 -24.38 16.46
N GLN A 100 -13.70 -23.29 16.83
CA GLN A 100 -15.09 -23.07 16.41
C GLN A 100 -15.11 -22.69 14.93
N GLU A 101 -16.08 -23.19 14.19
CA GLU A 101 -16.27 -22.74 12.81
C GLU A 101 -16.53 -21.25 12.77
N PRO A 102 -15.89 -20.53 11.82
CA PRO A 102 -16.11 -19.09 11.68
C PRO A 102 -17.61 -18.88 11.44
N GLU A 103 -18.26 -18.08 12.29
CA GLU A 103 -19.58 -17.56 11.96
C GLU A 103 -19.48 -16.95 10.56
N ARG A 104 -20.15 -17.56 9.60
CA ARG A 104 -20.22 -17.05 8.22
C ARG A 104 -21.01 -15.76 8.21
N THR A 105 -20.43 -14.71 8.75
CA THR A 105 -20.85 -13.33 8.44
C THR A 105 -20.46 -13.05 6.99
N ILE A 106 -21.13 -13.77 6.09
CA ILE A 106 -21.07 -13.50 4.66
C ILE A 106 -21.90 -12.23 4.44
N SER A 107 -21.32 -11.09 4.75
CA SER A 107 -21.70 -9.86 4.05
C SER A 107 -21.19 -10.03 2.61
N GLU A 108 -22.10 -10.38 1.70
CA GLU A 108 -21.76 -10.66 0.30
C GLU A 108 -20.88 -9.53 -0.27
N PRO A 109 -19.69 -9.84 -0.81
CA PRO A 109 -18.80 -8.82 -1.41
C PRO A 109 -19.50 -8.01 -2.51
N LYS A 110 -20.46 -8.62 -3.19
CA LYS A 110 -21.28 -7.98 -4.24
C LYS A 110 -22.11 -6.79 -3.72
N SER A 111 -22.65 -6.87 -2.51
CA SER A 111 -23.45 -5.79 -1.89
C SER A 111 -22.60 -4.55 -1.58
N GLN A 112 -21.34 -4.73 -1.22
CA GLN A 112 -20.46 -3.62 -0.83
C GLN A 112 -19.89 -2.88 -2.06
N TRP A 113 -19.59 -3.59 -3.16
CA TRP A 113 -19.25 -2.99 -4.44
C TRP A 113 -20.41 -2.13 -4.98
N LEU A 114 -21.62 -2.67 -4.94
CA LEU A 114 -22.79 -1.95 -5.38
C LEU A 114 -23.02 -0.67 -4.57
N GLY A 115 -22.75 -0.71 -3.27
CA GLY A 115 -22.76 0.45 -2.38
C GLY A 115 -21.72 1.52 -2.76
N LEU A 116 -20.52 1.10 -3.18
CA LEU A 116 -19.47 2.01 -3.63
C LEU A 116 -19.88 2.72 -4.93
N VAL A 117 -20.39 1.98 -5.92
CA VAL A 117 -20.80 2.54 -7.22
C VAL A 117 -22.03 3.45 -7.09
N ARG A 118 -22.93 3.17 -6.15
CA ARG A 118 -24.13 4.01 -5.90
C ARG A 118 -23.81 5.33 -5.18
N SER A 119 -22.70 5.40 -4.44
CA SER A 119 -22.30 6.61 -3.74
C SER A 119 -21.52 7.55 -4.66
N ARG A 120 -22.11 8.69 -5.02
CA ARG A 120 -21.43 9.72 -5.84
C ARG A 120 -20.13 10.22 -5.21
N VAL A 121 -20.07 10.30 -3.88
CA VAL A 121 -18.87 10.74 -3.14
C VAL A 121 -17.74 9.73 -3.27
N LEU A 122 -18.05 8.44 -3.09
CA LEU A 122 -17.03 7.38 -3.22
C LEU A 122 -16.60 7.17 -4.67
N LEU A 123 -17.52 7.32 -5.62
CA LEU A 123 -17.20 7.26 -7.04
C LEU A 123 -16.27 8.40 -7.47
N ALA A 124 -16.52 9.63 -7.01
CA ALA A 124 -15.62 10.76 -7.26
C ALA A 124 -14.23 10.53 -6.65
N ARG A 125 -14.15 10.01 -5.42
CA ARG A 125 -12.86 9.64 -4.80
C ARG A 125 -12.16 8.53 -5.56
N PHE A 126 -12.91 7.55 -6.04
CA PHE A 126 -12.35 6.49 -6.87
C PHE A 126 -11.76 7.03 -8.17
N ALA A 127 -12.47 7.94 -8.85
CA ALA A 127 -11.99 8.59 -10.08
C ALA A 127 -10.72 9.42 -9.81
N LEU A 128 -10.66 10.16 -8.70
CA LEU A 128 -9.47 10.88 -8.28
C LEU A 128 -8.27 9.94 -8.01
N CYS A 129 -8.52 8.86 -7.27
CA CYS A 129 -7.48 7.84 -7.03
C CYS A 129 -7.02 7.21 -8.33
N ALA A 130 -7.95 6.80 -9.19
CA ALA A 130 -7.65 6.18 -10.48
C ALA A 130 -6.79 7.09 -11.37
N TRP A 131 -7.11 8.39 -11.43
CA TRP A 131 -6.27 9.37 -12.10
C TRP A 131 -4.86 9.45 -11.51
N CYS A 132 -4.74 9.54 -10.17
CA CYS A 132 -3.44 9.56 -9.51
C CYS A 132 -2.63 8.28 -9.80
N TRP A 133 -3.30 7.11 -9.87
CA TRP A 133 -2.67 5.85 -10.23
C TRP A 133 -2.18 5.84 -11.69
N VAL A 134 -2.97 6.35 -12.64
CA VAL A 134 -2.55 6.48 -14.05
C VAL A 134 -1.34 7.40 -14.17
N ALA A 135 -1.41 8.60 -13.58
CA ALA A 135 -0.33 9.57 -13.61
C ALA A 135 0.95 9.03 -12.95
N ALA A 136 0.82 8.40 -11.76
CA ALA A 136 1.95 7.82 -11.06
C ALA A 136 2.61 6.69 -11.88
N ALA A 137 1.82 5.77 -12.43
CA ALA A 137 2.35 4.69 -13.25
C ALA A 137 2.99 5.21 -14.54
N PHE A 138 2.35 6.15 -15.22
CA PHE A 138 2.86 6.74 -16.45
C PHE A 138 4.24 7.38 -16.22
N VAL A 139 4.35 8.27 -15.25
CA VAL A 139 5.60 8.98 -14.95
C VAL A 139 6.67 8.06 -14.38
N TYR A 140 6.29 7.15 -13.47
CA TYR A 140 7.22 6.18 -12.87
C TYR A 140 7.89 5.30 -13.92
N TYR A 141 7.11 4.67 -14.80
CA TYR A 141 7.64 3.81 -15.86
C TYR A 141 8.34 4.63 -16.95
N GLY A 142 7.82 5.82 -17.28
CA GLY A 142 8.46 6.73 -18.23
C GLY A 142 9.88 7.13 -17.78
N LEU A 143 10.05 7.59 -16.56
CA LEU A 143 11.36 7.93 -16.01
C LEU A 143 12.25 6.68 -15.88
N THR A 144 11.70 5.52 -15.55
CA THR A 144 12.48 4.28 -15.48
C THR A 144 13.04 3.88 -16.84
N ILE A 145 12.24 3.97 -17.90
CA ILE A 145 12.68 3.69 -19.27
C ILE A 145 13.72 4.72 -19.73
N ASN A 146 13.48 5.99 -19.45
CA ASN A 146 14.41 7.07 -19.84
C ASN A 146 15.71 7.06 -19.02
N SER A 147 15.80 6.36 -17.90
CA SER A 147 17.03 6.29 -17.09
C SER A 147 18.23 5.73 -17.87
N VAL A 148 18.01 4.83 -18.82
CA VAL A 148 19.06 4.19 -19.61
C VAL A 148 19.53 5.04 -20.81
N THR A 149 18.80 6.11 -21.15
CA THR A 149 19.14 7.05 -22.22
C THR A 149 19.89 8.28 -21.72
N LEU A 150 20.03 8.44 -20.39
CA LEU A 150 20.77 9.53 -19.77
C LEU A 150 22.26 9.44 -20.12
N ALA A 151 22.93 10.60 -20.09
CA ALA A 151 24.38 10.68 -20.28
C ALA A 151 25.13 9.79 -19.29
N GLY A 152 26.18 9.10 -19.74
CA GLY A 152 27.00 8.20 -18.94
C GLY A 152 26.71 6.72 -19.22
N ASP A 153 27.11 5.87 -18.26
CA ASP A 153 26.92 4.42 -18.38
C ASP A 153 25.45 4.03 -18.03
N LYS A 154 24.78 3.40 -18.98
CA LYS A 154 23.38 2.96 -18.85
C LYS A 154 23.12 2.03 -17.66
N TYR A 155 24.12 1.17 -17.31
CA TYR A 155 23.98 0.25 -16.19
C TYR A 155 24.07 0.99 -14.85
N VAL A 156 24.98 1.97 -14.77
CA VAL A 156 25.09 2.86 -13.60
C VAL A 156 23.84 3.69 -13.42
N ASN A 157 23.34 4.29 -14.51
CA ASN A 157 22.11 5.09 -14.47
C ASN A 157 20.91 4.26 -14.04
N PHE A 158 20.79 3.03 -14.53
CA PHE A 158 19.72 2.13 -14.08
C PHE A 158 19.91 1.71 -12.61
N ALA A 159 21.13 1.41 -12.18
CA ALA A 159 21.42 1.11 -10.79
C ALA A 159 21.07 2.27 -9.84
N LEU A 160 21.41 3.51 -10.22
CA LEU A 160 21.03 4.71 -9.47
C LEU A 160 19.50 4.89 -9.43
N ASN A 161 18.84 4.67 -10.58
CA ASN A 161 17.38 4.70 -10.64
C ASN A 161 16.73 3.69 -9.67
N MET A 162 17.30 2.48 -9.55
CA MET A 162 16.83 1.47 -8.58
C MET A 162 17.24 1.81 -7.14
N ALA A 163 18.35 2.49 -6.92
CA ALA A 163 18.73 2.99 -5.60
C ALA A 163 17.73 4.03 -5.06
N MET A 164 17.11 4.83 -5.95
CA MET A 164 16.03 5.75 -5.54
C MET A 164 14.81 5.01 -4.99
N GLU A 165 14.56 3.77 -5.40
CA GLU A 165 13.49 2.92 -4.82
C GLU A 165 13.76 2.62 -3.33
N ILE A 166 15.03 2.35 -3.00
CA ILE A 166 15.44 2.08 -1.61
C ILE A 166 15.22 3.34 -0.76
N VAL A 167 15.72 4.48 -1.24
CA VAL A 167 15.58 5.76 -0.54
C VAL A 167 14.10 6.13 -0.37
N ALA A 168 13.29 6.00 -1.42
CA ALA A 168 11.85 6.27 -1.38
C ALA A 168 11.14 5.38 -0.35
N SER A 169 11.47 4.09 -0.29
CA SER A 169 10.86 3.15 0.65
C SER A 169 11.20 3.47 2.11
N LEU A 170 12.42 3.92 2.39
CA LEU A 170 12.84 4.37 3.71
C LEU A 170 12.13 5.67 4.12
N LEU A 171 12.06 6.64 3.19
CA LEU A 171 11.38 7.91 3.44
C LEU A 171 9.88 7.75 3.63
N LEU A 172 9.25 6.76 2.98
CA LEU A 172 7.81 6.54 3.01
C LEU A 172 7.28 6.39 4.44
N VAL A 173 7.91 5.53 5.24
CA VAL A 173 7.46 5.23 6.61
C VAL A 173 7.52 6.49 7.46
N MET A 174 8.64 7.22 7.41
CA MET A 174 8.85 8.43 8.22
C MET A 174 7.93 9.57 7.78
N ALA A 175 7.79 9.79 6.48
CA ALA A 175 7.04 10.93 5.96
C ALA A 175 5.53 10.78 6.15
N LEU A 176 4.97 9.59 5.88
CA LEU A 176 3.54 9.36 6.04
C LEU A 176 3.07 9.50 7.50
N GLU A 177 3.90 9.09 8.45
CA GLU A 177 3.57 9.24 9.87
C GLU A 177 3.74 10.68 10.37
N ARG A 178 4.76 11.39 9.89
CA ARG A 178 5.08 12.74 10.36
C ARG A 178 4.21 13.83 9.74
N PHE A 179 4.04 13.81 8.41
CA PHE A 179 3.39 14.90 7.65
C PHE A 179 1.94 14.56 7.23
N GLY A 180 1.54 13.31 7.26
CA GLY A 180 0.24 12.84 6.80
C GLY A 180 0.26 12.38 5.35
N ARG A 181 -0.83 11.72 4.92
CA ARG A 181 -0.86 11.08 3.60
C ARG A 181 -1.05 12.09 2.49
N LYS A 182 -2.10 12.92 2.58
CA LYS A 182 -2.45 13.93 1.57
C LYS A 182 -1.29 14.90 1.29
N ARG A 183 -0.71 15.46 2.35
CA ARG A 183 0.38 16.45 2.22
C ARG A 183 1.63 15.84 1.60
N SER A 184 1.99 14.63 2.02
CA SER A 184 3.18 13.93 1.50
C SER A 184 3.02 13.57 0.03
N ILE A 185 1.85 13.07 -0.39
CA ILE A 185 1.56 12.72 -1.78
C ILE A 185 1.52 13.98 -2.65
N PHE A 186 0.87 15.05 -2.18
CA PHE A 186 0.84 16.33 -2.86
C PHE A 186 2.24 16.89 -3.11
N ALA A 187 3.07 16.93 -2.05
CA ALA A 187 4.45 17.41 -2.16
C ALA A 187 5.28 16.55 -3.12
N ALA A 188 5.11 15.23 -3.08
CA ALA A 188 5.84 14.32 -3.96
C ALA A 188 5.46 14.49 -5.43
N PHE A 189 4.17 14.58 -5.76
CA PHE A 189 3.74 14.85 -7.13
C PHE A 189 4.18 16.24 -7.62
N THR A 190 4.09 17.26 -6.77
CA THR A 190 4.54 18.62 -7.11
C THR A 190 6.03 18.64 -7.36
N LEU A 191 6.83 18.04 -6.47
CA LEU A 191 8.29 17.99 -6.61
C LEU A 191 8.70 17.20 -7.87
N CYS A 192 8.02 16.09 -8.17
CA CYS A 192 8.23 15.34 -9.40
C CYS A 192 7.91 16.17 -10.63
N GLY A 193 6.76 16.86 -10.63
CA GLY A 193 6.35 17.70 -11.75
C GLY A 193 7.34 18.83 -12.03
N LEU A 194 7.77 19.52 -10.98
CA LEU A 194 8.79 20.57 -11.10
C LEU A 194 10.14 20.01 -11.55
N ALA A 195 10.58 18.88 -11.01
CA ALA A 195 11.83 18.24 -11.38
C ALA A 195 11.85 17.77 -12.85
N CYS A 196 10.70 17.46 -13.44
CA CYS A 196 10.60 17.15 -14.88
C CYS A 196 10.62 18.40 -15.76
N VAL A 197 10.02 19.51 -15.33
CA VAL A 197 9.84 20.71 -16.15
C VAL A 197 11.02 21.69 -16.05
N ILE A 198 11.61 21.85 -14.84
CA ILE A 198 12.69 22.83 -14.59
C ILE A 198 13.91 22.63 -15.51
N PRO A 199 14.40 21.39 -15.77
CA PRO A 199 15.59 21.20 -16.65
C PRO A 199 15.42 21.79 -18.04
N TYR A 200 14.19 21.95 -18.50
CA TYR A 200 13.87 22.56 -19.77
C TYR A 200 14.22 24.07 -19.84
N PHE A 201 14.08 24.76 -18.69
CA PHE A 201 14.34 26.18 -18.58
C PHE A 201 15.79 26.50 -18.15
N VAL A 202 16.52 25.51 -17.61
CA VAL A 202 17.86 25.68 -17.05
C VAL A 202 18.87 24.89 -17.88
N ALA A 203 19.59 25.57 -18.76
CA ALA A 203 20.51 24.98 -19.75
C ALA A 203 21.82 24.42 -19.17
N HIS A 204 21.90 23.97 -17.92
CA HIS A 204 23.11 23.41 -17.32
C HIS A 204 23.05 21.87 -17.29
N SER A 205 23.94 21.22 -18.02
CA SER A 205 23.96 19.75 -18.20
C SER A 205 24.04 18.92 -16.88
N GLY A 206 24.72 19.45 -15.86
CA GLY A 206 24.86 18.75 -14.56
C GLY A 206 23.61 18.80 -13.70
N THR A 207 22.83 19.87 -13.79
CA THR A 207 21.57 20.01 -13.00
C THR A 207 20.47 19.06 -13.49
N GLY A 208 20.44 18.76 -14.79
CA GLY A 208 19.43 17.89 -15.40
C GLY A 208 19.44 16.46 -14.83
N LEU A 209 20.63 15.89 -14.63
CA LEU A 209 20.77 14.54 -14.06
C LEU A 209 20.31 14.49 -12.60
N GLY A 210 20.68 15.47 -11.79
CA GLY A 210 20.25 15.57 -10.40
C GLY A 210 18.74 15.72 -10.28
N LEU A 211 18.13 16.59 -11.07
CA LEU A 211 16.68 16.79 -11.11
C LEU A 211 15.93 15.54 -11.60
N PHE A 212 16.50 14.79 -12.55
CA PHE A 212 15.94 13.52 -12.97
C PHE A 212 15.80 12.54 -11.80
N PHE A 213 16.85 12.35 -10.99
CA PHE A 213 16.79 11.45 -9.84
C PHE A 213 15.89 11.97 -8.72
N VAL A 214 15.81 13.28 -8.52
CA VAL A 214 14.82 13.88 -7.60
C VAL A 214 13.40 13.60 -8.09
N GLY A 215 13.13 13.75 -9.39
CA GLY A 215 11.84 13.40 -9.99
C GLY A 215 11.51 11.93 -9.82
N LYS A 216 12.48 11.04 -10.06
CA LYS A 216 12.32 9.59 -9.87
C LYS A 216 12.05 9.23 -8.42
N LEU A 217 12.82 9.76 -7.48
CA LEU A 217 12.60 9.56 -6.05
C LEU A 217 11.18 9.98 -5.63
N SER A 218 10.76 11.16 -6.09
CA SER A 218 9.48 11.75 -5.74
C SER A 218 8.31 10.95 -6.30
N ILE A 219 8.38 10.52 -7.57
CA ILE A 219 7.30 9.71 -8.16
C ILE A 219 7.23 8.31 -7.55
N THR A 220 8.36 7.70 -7.23
CA THR A 220 8.40 6.41 -6.52
C THR A 220 7.74 6.53 -5.15
N PHE A 221 8.07 7.57 -4.41
CA PHE A 221 7.44 7.85 -3.13
C PHE A 221 5.92 8.06 -3.28
N ALA A 222 5.47 8.85 -4.25
CA ALA A 222 4.05 9.07 -4.52
C ALA A 222 3.34 7.76 -4.88
N PHE A 223 3.93 6.96 -5.78
CA PHE A 223 3.36 5.68 -6.22
C PHE A 223 3.17 4.70 -5.06
N ASN A 224 4.20 4.55 -4.21
CA ASN A 224 4.13 3.68 -3.03
C ASN A 224 3.12 4.22 -1.99
N SER A 225 3.03 5.55 -1.82
CA SER A 225 2.06 6.18 -0.91
C SER A 225 0.61 5.97 -1.35
N LEU A 226 0.34 5.87 -2.66
CA LEU A 226 -1.00 5.65 -3.19
C LEU A 226 -1.60 4.31 -2.74
N TYR A 227 -0.79 3.27 -2.53
CA TYR A 227 -1.27 2.00 -1.98
C TYR A 227 -1.90 2.18 -0.60
N VAL A 228 -1.20 2.89 0.27
CA VAL A 228 -1.68 3.17 1.64
C VAL A 228 -2.88 4.10 1.60
N PHE A 229 -2.78 5.19 0.86
CA PHE A 229 -3.82 6.21 0.76
C PHE A 229 -5.13 5.65 0.20
N THR A 230 -5.06 4.89 -0.91
CA THR A 230 -6.23 4.24 -1.49
C THR A 230 -6.86 3.25 -0.52
N ALA A 231 -6.05 2.44 0.18
CA ALA A 231 -6.56 1.50 1.16
C ALA A 231 -7.27 2.16 2.35
N GLU A 232 -6.85 3.37 2.74
CA GLU A 232 -7.44 4.13 3.86
C GLU A 232 -8.75 4.86 3.46
N LEU A 233 -8.93 5.21 2.18
CA LEU A 233 -10.09 5.97 1.69
C LEU A 233 -11.38 5.14 1.57
N PHE A 234 -11.26 3.81 1.39
CA PHE A 234 -12.40 2.94 1.10
C PHE A 234 -12.78 2.05 2.29
N PRO A 235 -14.10 1.74 2.42
CA PRO A 235 -14.60 0.90 3.52
C PRO A 235 -13.99 -0.49 3.46
N THR A 236 -13.85 -1.12 4.66
CA THR A 236 -13.10 -2.38 4.83
C THR A 236 -13.53 -3.47 3.86
N GLY A 237 -14.82 -3.63 3.61
CA GLY A 237 -15.30 -4.70 2.72
C GLY A 237 -15.14 -4.41 1.22
N ALA A 238 -14.95 -3.16 0.80
CA ALA A 238 -14.69 -2.79 -0.60
C ALA A 238 -13.22 -2.38 -0.86
N ARG A 239 -12.39 -2.31 0.18
CA ARG A 239 -11.02 -1.79 0.16
C ARG A 239 -10.12 -2.50 -0.84
N SER A 240 -10.03 -3.82 -0.74
CA SER A 240 -9.17 -4.63 -1.62
C SER A 240 -9.61 -4.54 -3.08
N SER A 241 -10.90 -4.54 -3.31
CA SER A 241 -11.48 -4.43 -4.66
C SER A 241 -11.29 -3.04 -5.25
N ALA A 242 -11.46 -1.97 -4.44
CA ALA A 242 -11.22 -0.60 -4.88
C ALA A 242 -9.73 -0.36 -5.19
N LEU A 243 -8.83 -0.88 -4.35
CA LEU A 243 -7.39 -0.83 -4.58
C LEU A 243 -7.00 -1.58 -5.86
N ALA A 244 -7.52 -2.80 -6.05
CA ALA A 244 -7.26 -3.59 -7.23
C ALA A 244 -7.77 -2.90 -8.50
N ALA A 245 -8.99 -2.35 -8.48
CA ALA A 245 -9.57 -1.63 -9.60
C ALA A 245 -8.79 -0.35 -9.94
N ALA A 246 -8.40 0.45 -8.93
CA ALA A 246 -7.60 1.65 -9.14
C ALA A 246 -6.22 1.30 -9.71
N SER A 247 -5.57 0.26 -9.19
CA SER A 247 -4.30 -0.27 -9.72
C SER A 247 -4.44 -0.78 -11.15
N LEU A 248 -5.55 -1.46 -11.48
CA LEU A 248 -5.84 -1.92 -12.85
C LEU A 248 -5.96 -0.74 -13.82
N VAL A 249 -6.72 0.29 -13.45
CA VAL A 249 -6.82 1.53 -14.26
C VAL A 249 -5.44 2.19 -14.39
N GLY A 250 -4.63 2.18 -13.34
CA GLY A 250 -3.24 2.68 -13.36
C GLY A 250 -2.37 2.02 -14.42
N ARG A 251 -2.66 0.75 -14.83
CA ARG A 251 -1.93 0.06 -15.90
C ARG A 251 -2.02 0.76 -17.26
N LEU A 252 -3.08 1.56 -17.48
CA LEU A 252 -3.16 2.39 -18.70
C LEU A 252 -1.96 3.33 -18.80
N GLY A 253 -1.55 3.94 -17.68
CA GLY A 253 -0.33 4.76 -17.62
C GLY A 253 0.92 3.98 -17.97
N SER A 254 1.08 2.76 -17.46
CA SER A 254 2.25 1.92 -17.77
C SER A 254 2.28 1.43 -19.23
N VAL A 255 1.13 1.29 -19.89
CA VAL A 255 1.03 0.95 -21.33
C VAL A 255 1.43 2.14 -22.21
N LEU A 256 1.11 3.37 -21.78
CA LEU A 256 1.47 4.60 -22.49
C LEU A 256 2.94 4.98 -22.32
N ALA A 257 3.56 4.66 -21.18
CA ALA A 257 4.94 5.06 -20.87
C ALA A 257 5.98 4.63 -21.93
N PRO A 258 5.98 3.39 -22.48
CA PRO A 258 6.96 2.98 -23.51
C PRO A 258 6.85 3.72 -24.85
N GLN A 259 5.76 4.45 -25.08
CA GLN A 259 5.59 5.25 -26.29
C GLN A 259 6.29 6.62 -26.20
N THR A 260 6.61 7.07 -24.99
CA THR A 260 7.16 8.39 -24.76
C THR A 260 8.57 8.59 -25.35
N PRO A 261 9.50 7.61 -25.42
CA PRO A 261 10.79 7.79 -26.09
C PRO A 261 10.69 8.11 -27.59
N LEU A 262 9.53 7.88 -28.20
CA LEU A 262 9.27 8.27 -29.61
C LEU A 262 9.01 9.78 -29.75
N LEU A 263 8.75 10.49 -28.67
CA LEU A 263 8.47 11.91 -28.64
C LEU A 263 9.75 12.71 -28.40
N GLU A 264 9.73 13.97 -28.78
CA GLU A 264 10.82 14.88 -28.44
C GLU A 264 10.99 15.05 -26.92
N VAL A 265 12.20 15.24 -26.45
CA VAL A 265 12.54 15.32 -25.01
C VAL A 265 11.71 16.40 -24.30
N HIS A 266 11.43 17.51 -24.98
CA HIS A 266 10.60 18.60 -24.45
C HIS A 266 9.15 18.16 -24.22
N VAL A 267 8.59 17.42 -25.16
CA VAL A 267 7.23 16.89 -25.06
C VAL A 267 7.13 15.86 -23.93
N GLN A 268 8.15 15.01 -23.80
CA GLN A 268 8.23 14.05 -22.68
C GLN A 268 8.22 14.76 -21.32
N ALA A 269 9.06 15.79 -21.16
CA ALA A 269 9.17 16.57 -19.93
C ALA A 269 7.84 17.25 -19.57
N LEU A 270 7.17 17.85 -20.54
CA LEU A 270 5.87 18.49 -20.35
C LEU A 270 4.77 17.46 -20.00
N LEU A 271 4.77 16.29 -20.62
CA LEU A 271 3.81 15.23 -20.33
C LEU A 271 4.01 14.68 -18.92
N TYR A 272 5.25 14.36 -18.54
CA TYR A 272 5.52 13.84 -17.18
C TYR A 272 5.25 14.89 -16.11
N GLY A 273 5.73 16.13 -16.35
CA GLY A 273 5.51 17.23 -15.43
C GLY A 273 4.04 17.61 -15.33
N GLY A 274 3.34 17.75 -16.45
CA GLY A 274 1.92 18.08 -16.50
C GLY A 274 1.04 17.02 -15.83
N CYS A 275 1.26 15.74 -16.11
CA CYS A 275 0.55 14.65 -15.45
C CYS A 275 0.79 14.64 -13.94
N SER A 276 2.04 14.83 -13.49
CA SER A 276 2.36 14.92 -12.05
C SER A 276 1.70 16.11 -11.38
N LEU A 277 1.75 17.29 -11.97
CA LEU A 277 1.11 18.48 -11.41
C LEU A 277 -0.42 18.36 -11.39
N ALA A 278 -1.02 17.80 -12.44
CA ALA A 278 -2.46 17.51 -12.47
C ALA A 278 -2.85 16.49 -11.38
N ALA A 279 -2.03 15.47 -11.12
CA ALA A 279 -2.24 14.54 -10.02
C ALA A 279 -2.08 15.22 -8.66
N ALA A 280 -1.12 16.12 -8.49
CA ALA A 280 -0.98 16.92 -7.27
C ALA A 280 -2.26 17.73 -6.98
N LEU A 281 -2.81 18.41 -7.97
CA LEU A 281 -4.07 19.16 -7.85
C LEU A 281 -5.24 18.23 -7.51
N ALA A 282 -5.32 17.06 -8.14
CA ALA A 282 -6.35 16.07 -7.83
C ALA A 282 -6.28 15.60 -6.37
N VAL A 283 -5.09 15.37 -5.83
CA VAL A 283 -4.91 14.97 -4.41
C VAL A 283 -5.46 16.03 -3.44
N LEU A 284 -5.42 17.32 -3.80
CA LEU A 284 -5.99 18.38 -2.95
C LEU A 284 -7.50 18.24 -2.73
N LEU A 285 -8.21 17.62 -3.66
CA LEU A 285 -9.65 17.37 -3.57
C LEU A 285 -9.99 16.17 -2.66
N ALA A 286 -9.02 15.31 -2.36
CA ALA A 286 -9.22 14.18 -1.46
C ALA A 286 -9.13 14.58 0.02
N PRO A 287 -9.81 13.86 0.94
CA PRO A 287 -9.69 14.09 2.38
C PRO A 287 -8.33 13.61 2.92
N GLU A 288 -7.87 14.19 4.04
CA GLU A 288 -6.72 13.65 4.78
C GLU A 288 -7.15 12.39 5.56
N THR A 289 -6.33 11.35 5.52
CA THR A 289 -6.64 10.07 6.16
C THR A 289 -5.85 9.83 7.45
N ARG A 290 -4.87 10.70 7.76
CA ARG A 290 -4.03 10.56 8.95
C ARG A 290 -4.87 10.65 10.23
N ARG A 291 -4.68 9.66 11.14
CA ARG A 291 -5.37 9.59 12.44
C ARG A 291 -6.89 9.48 12.36
N VAL A 292 -7.43 9.21 11.18
CA VAL A 292 -8.86 8.92 11.02
C VAL A 292 -9.05 7.41 11.15
N PRO A 293 -10.03 6.93 11.94
CA PRO A 293 -10.32 5.51 12.02
C PRO A 293 -10.74 4.99 10.64
N LEU A 294 -10.28 3.78 10.31
CA LEU A 294 -10.61 3.17 9.03
C LEU A 294 -12.12 2.98 8.89
N PRO A 295 -12.72 3.42 7.78
CA PRO A 295 -14.17 3.30 7.60
C PRO A 295 -14.57 1.84 7.52
N ALA A 296 -15.55 1.45 8.35
CA ALA A 296 -16.13 0.11 8.32
C ALA A 296 -17.22 0.00 7.26
N ARG A 297 -18.04 1.06 7.11
CA ARG A 297 -19.20 1.11 6.22
C ARG A 297 -19.09 2.27 5.20
N VAL A 298 -19.87 2.20 4.13
CA VAL A 298 -19.97 3.25 3.08
C VAL A 298 -20.27 4.62 3.68
N ARG A 299 -21.21 4.70 4.63
CA ARG A 299 -21.58 5.96 5.32
C ARG A 299 -20.43 6.57 6.11
N ASP A 300 -19.59 5.77 6.72
CA ASP A 300 -18.42 6.25 7.47
C ASP A 300 -17.39 6.85 6.53
N ALA A 301 -17.15 6.17 5.39
CA ALA A 301 -16.28 6.67 4.34
C ALA A 301 -16.79 8.00 3.76
N GLU A 302 -18.09 8.17 3.53
CA GLU A 302 -18.67 9.44 3.06
C GLU A 302 -18.43 10.59 4.03
N ARG A 303 -18.58 10.33 5.34
CA ARG A 303 -18.41 11.34 6.41
C ARG A 303 -16.96 11.79 6.57
N MET A 304 -15.96 11.00 6.18
CA MET A 304 -14.54 11.39 6.27
C MET A 304 -14.23 12.77 5.65
N ALA A 305 -14.98 13.22 4.66
CA ALA A 305 -14.80 14.55 4.05
C ALA A 305 -15.31 15.70 4.93
N ARG A 306 -16.16 15.42 5.91
CA ARG A 306 -16.82 16.43 6.78
C ARG A 306 -16.16 16.51 8.17
N ALA A 307 -15.33 15.54 8.54
CA ALA A 307 -14.64 15.54 9.82
C ALA A 307 -13.46 16.53 9.76
N SER A 308 -13.62 17.67 10.38
CA SER A 308 -12.53 18.60 10.69
C SER A 308 -11.54 17.92 11.64
N PRO A 309 -10.21 18.16 11.56
CA PRO A 309 -9.21 17.45 12.36
C PRO A 309 -9.23 17.71 13.87
N SER A 310 -10.25 18.35 14.42
CA SER A 310 -10.27 18.95 15.76
C SER A 310 -11.15 18.28 16.82
N ALA A 311 -11.63 17.03 16.61
CA ALA A 311 -12.30 16.32 17.70
C ALA A 311 -11.55 15.01 18.03
N PRO A 312 -10.93 14.87 19.21
CA PRO A 312 -10.55 13.58 19.71
C PRO A 312 -11.83 12.75 19.91
N THR A 313 -12.02 11.72 19.10
CA THR A 313 -13.08 10.74 19.32
C THR A 313 -12.84 10.10 20.68
N ALA A 314 -13.78 10.29 21.60
CA ALA A 314 -13.82 9.56 22.85
C ALA A 314 -13.72 8.04 22.54
N PRO A 315 -12.97 7.27 23.32
CA PRO A 315 -12.92 5.83 23.17
C PRO A 315 -14.34 5.26 23.24
N PRO A 316 -14.66 4.23 22.46
CA PRO A 316 -15.96 3.58 22.56
C PRO A 316 -16.19 3.18 24.03
N ALA A 317 -17.37 3.53 24.57
CA ALA A 317 -17.75 3.15 25.93
C ALA A 317 -17.56 1.64 26.07
N PRO A 318 -16.98 1.17 27.19
CA PRO A 318 -16.85 -0.25 27.45
C PRO A 318 -18.25 -0.89 27.38
N PRO A 319 -18.35 -2.12 26.87
CA PRO A 319 -19.63 -2.80 26.82
C PRO A 319 -20.24 -2.80 28.25
N ALA A 320 -21.50 -2.40 28.34
CA ALA A 320 -22.22 -2.39 29.61
C ALA A 320 -22.05 -3.74 30.30
N SER A 321 -21.51 -3.70 31.49
CA SER A 321 -21.39 -4.89 32.34
C SER A 321 -22.77 -5.55 32.43
N PRO A 322 -22.90 -6.87 32.30
CA PRO A 322 -24.16 -7.54 32.46
C PRO A 322 -24.74 -7.16 33.83
N SER A 323 -25.97 -6.65 33.82
CA SER A 323 -26.70 -6.27 35.02
C SER A 323 -26.68 -7.45 36.01
N ALA A 324 -26.24 -7.19 37.23
CA ALA A 324 -26.24 -8.17 38.29
C ALA A 324 -27.62 -8.80 38.43
N PRO A 325 -27.72 -10.11 38.69
CA PRO A 325 -28.99 -10.75 38.89
C PRO A 325 -29.71 -10.12 40.08
N PRO A 326 -31.06 -10.02 40.03
CA PRO A 326 -31.83 -9.42 41.12
C PRO A 326 -31.60 -10.19 42.41
N THR A 327 -31.28 -9.47 43.47
CA THR A 327 -31.09 -10.00 44.81
C THR A 327 -32.40 -10.72 45.25
N PRO A 328 -32.35 -11.96 45.77
CA PRO A 328 -33.55 -12.66 46.23
C PRO A 328 -34.16 -11.90 47.40
N ALA A 329 -35.49 -11.67 47.31
CA ALA A 329 -36.26 -10.98 48.35
C ALA A 329 -36.18 -11.75 49.67
N ALA A 330 -35.93 -11.04 50.77
CA ALA A 330 -35.89 -11.57 52.13
C ALA A 330 -37.25 -12.16 52.50
N PRO A 331 -37.31 -13.29 53.21
CA PRO A 331 -38.57 -13.91 53.64
C PRO A 331 -39.30 -13.03 54.67
N ALA A 332 -40.56 -12.75 54.39
CA ALA A 332 -41.45 -12.02 55.29
C ALA A 332 -41.58 -12.75 56.64
N THR A 333 -41.18 -12.08 57.69
CA THR A 333 -41.34 -12.54 59.07
C THR A 333 -42.85 -12.48 59.40
N ARG A 334 -43.45 -13.66 59.55
CA ARG A 334 -44.83 -13.82 60.00
C ARG A 334 -44.88 -13.54 61.50
N ALA A 335 -45.38 -12.37 61.88
CA ALA A 335 -45.77 -12.08 63.27
C ALA A 335 -46.94 -12.98 63.66
N ARG A 336 -46.82 -13.75 64.77
CA ARG A 336 -47.91 -14.42 65.46
C ARG A 336 -48.56 -13.46 66.43
N HIS A 337 -49.85 -13.35 66.35
CA HIS A 337 -50.75 -13.16 67.46
C HIS A 337 -51.82 -14.22 67.34
#